data_bd6827ed037ea3008306b26b3d5647bc
#
_entry.id   bd6827ed037ea3008306b26b3d5647bc
#
_cell.length_a   1.000
_cell.length_b   1.000
_cell.length_c   1.000
_cell.angle_alpha   90.00
_cell.angle_beta   90.00
_cell.angle_gamma   90.00
#
_symmetry.space_group_name_H-M   'P 1'
#
loop_
_entity.id
_entity.type
_entity.pdbx_description
1 polymer ?
#
loop_
_entity_poly.entity_id
_entity_poly.type
_entity_poly.pdbx_seq_one_letter_code
_entity_poly.pdbx_strand_id
1 'polypeptide(L)'
;HFGFGTYQLSILLPKDSPPLALTIPDMYTAYKLFFNGELIASNGIVGSDEESSTPRWEPLTIPLDNTDDRSVEILLQISNFDHSKGGIRLPIIIGRQDRLLHDREIELGYDFLLTGMLLIGGFYFLSLYYFGRSETAILTFALFCITYSYRAIGTELYPLHFILPDIPWLVTAKLEYISLFMSAALFGKFIHQLYPNETHHFVINPFNYVLYAFSIGTLLLPAYYFTVFIIFFFGMLGAYILYASWVFIQAWLHHRVGSQYSLIGVLVIFIVFIYDLLEYFVLIDENLFFTFVGYMAFFVMQSLTLTNRFSYTLEKAKETAEAASVAKTHFLSTMGHELRTPLNAVIGFSELLLDSKSDEEKKQFATTIKKSGENLLGIINNILDFTKIESEDLVLDKKPTHVPNLLADTVRMLGSLTDSKKVQLSFRYDDRLSQFIEAD
;
A
#
# COMPACT_ATOMS: atom_id res chain seq x y z
N HIS A 1 -17.97 -4.42 33.60
CA HIS A 1 -18.76 -5.16 34.61
C HIS A 1 -19.88 -5.91 33.90
N PHE A 2 -20.10 -7.17 34.28
CA PHE A 2 -21.18 -8.01 33.78
C PHE A 2 -22.39 -7.84 34.70
N GLY A 3 -23.58 -7.77 34.10
CA GLY A 3 -24.82 -7.70 34.85
C GLY A 3 -25.65 -6.46 34.48
N PHE A 4 -26.55 -6.10 35.39
CA PHE A 4 -27.39 -4.93 35.21
C PHE A 4 -27.30 -4.00 36.43
N GLY A 5 -27.65 -2.74 36.24
CA GLY A 5 -27.65 -1.74 37.29
C GLY A 5 -28.60 -0.60 37.01
N THR A 6 -29.03 0.09 38.08
CA THR A 6 -29.85 1.31 37.98
C THR A 6 -29.11 2.44 38.69
N TYR A 7 -28.95 3.55 38.00
CA TYR A 7 -28.38 4.80 38.52
C TYR A 7 -29.48 5.83 38.61
N GLN A 8 -29.52 6.55 39.73
CA GLN A 8 -30.48 7.64 39.95
C GLN A 8 -29.73 8.91 40.31
N LEU A 9 -30.06 10.01 39.70
CA LEU A 9 -29.45 11.33 39.94
C LEU A 9 -30.54 12.38 39.98
N SER A 10 -30.55 13.20 41.01
CA SER A 10 -31.40 14.37 41.11
C SER A 10 -30.56 15.63 40.87
N ILE A 11 -30.99 16.47 39.96
CA ILE A 11 -30.30 17.70 39.55
C ILE A 11 -31.19 18.90 39.86
N LEU A 12 -30.63 19.96 40.43
CA LEU A 12 -31.30 21.24 40.60
C LEU A 12 -30.92 22.16 39.43
N LEU A 13 -31.91 22.51 38.63
CA LEU A 13 -31.72 23.43 37.52
C LEU A 13 -31.82 24.89 37.99
N PRO A 14 -31.02 25.80 37.38
CA PRO A 14 -31.20 27.25 37.62
C PRO A 14 -32.60 27.72 37.24
N LYS A 15 -33.03 28.80 37.91
CA LYS A 15 -34.28 29.51 37.50
C LYS A 15 -34.01 30.10 36.12
N ASP A 16 -34.94 29.99 35.23
CA ASP A 16 -34.83 30.51 33.85
C ASP A 16 -33.75 29.78 33.00
N SER A 17 -33.62 28.46 33.15
CA SER A 17 -32.78 27.64 32.27
C SER A 17 -33.23 27.76 30.81
N PRO A 18 -32.31 27.95 29.84
CA PRO A 18 -32.67 27.88 28.42
C PRO A 18 -33.14 26.47 28.06
N PRO A 19 -33.72 26.25 26.87
CA PRO A 19 -34.01 24.91 26.39
C PRO A 19 -32.79 24.02 26.51
N LEU A 20 -32.95 22.86 27.16
CA LEU A 20 -31.88 21.91 27.46
C LEU A 20 -31.98 20.68 26.54
N ALA A 21 -30.85 20.05 26.33
CA ALA A 21 -30.74 18.72 25.72
C ALA A 21 -29.81 17.83 26.54
N LEU A 22 -29.89 16.55 26.29
CA LEU A 22 -29.08 15.53 26.92
C LEU A 22 -28.32 14.76 25.85
N THR A 23 -26.97 14.75 25.93
CA THR A 23 -26.15 13.89 25.10
C THR A 23 -25.79 12.65 25.90
N ILE A 24 -26.15 11.50 25.35
CA ILE A 24 -26.01 10.18 25.95
C ILE A 24 -24.99 9.42 25.08
N PRO A 25 -23.78 9.13 25.60
CA PRO A 25 -22.80 8.33 24.87
C PRO A 25 -23.24 6.86 24.74
N ASP A 26 -22.51 6.08 23.96
CA ASP A 26 -22.69 4.64 23.95
C ASP A 26 -22.36 4.05 25.32
N MET A 27 -23.19 3.09 25.77
CA MET A 27 -23.03 2.41 27.07
C MET A 27 -22.45 1.00 26.91
N TYR A 28 -21.84 0.72 25.76
CA TYR A 28 -21.33 -0.55 25.29
C TYR A 28 -22.36 -1.64 25.01
N THR A 29 -23.57 -1.57 25.61
CA THR A 29 -24.62 -2.58 25.40
C THR A 29 -26.02 -1.98 25.38
N ALA A 30 -26.80 -2.11 26.46
CA ALA A 30 -28.19 -1.64 26.46
C ALA A 30 -28.48 -0.69 27.61
N TYR A 31 -29.29 0.33 27.37
CA TYR A 31 -29.76 1.21 28.40
C TYR A 31 -31.20 1.70 28.17
N LYS A 32 -31.85 2.11 29.26
CA LYS A 32 -33.10 2.91 29.30
C LYS A 32 -32.84 4.12 30.18
N LEU A 33 -33.20 5.29 29.67
CA LEU A 33 -33.06 6.55 30.40
C LEU A 33 -34.43 7.18 30.60
N PHE A 34 -34.73 7.46 31.84
CA PHE A 34 -35.97 8.14 32.25
C PHE A 34 -35.63 9.53 32.78
N PHE A 35 -36.43 10.51 32.42
CA PHE A 35 -36.36 11.88 32.88
C PHE A 35 -37.68 12.23 33.55
N ASN A 36 -37.65 12.57 34.84
CA ASN A 36 -38.84 12.79 35.66
C ASN A 36 -39.88 11.65 35.58
N GLY A 37 -39.39 10.39 35.49
CA GLY A 37 -40.25 9.21 35.40
C GLY A 37 -40.73 8.88 33.97
N GLU A 38 -40.52 9.73 32.97
CA GLU A 38 -40.86 9.48 31.57
C GLU A 38 -39.67 8.85 30.84
N LEU A 39 -39.90 7.82 30.03
CA LEU A 39 -38.85 7.18 29.21
C LEU A 39 -38.53 8.10 28.01
N ILE A 40 -37.34 8.73 28.03
CA ILE A 40 -36.92 9.66 26.96
C ILE A 40 -35.94 9.03 25.98
N ALA A 41 -35.20 7.98 26.39
CA ALA A 41 -34.25 7.27 25.52
C ALA A 41 -34.17 5.79 25.87
N SER A 42 -34.02 4.96 24.86
CA SER A 42 -33.65 3.57 25.01
C SER A 42 -32.74 3.13 23.89
N ASN A 43 -31.75 2.31 24.22
CA ASN A 43 -30.83 1.75 23.24
C ASN A 43 -30.61 0.26 23.56
N GLY A 44 -30.98 -0.61 22.62
CA GLY A 44 -31.08 -2.04 22.88
C GLY A 44 -32.24 -2.40 23.82
N ILE A 45 -32.18 -3.59 24.42
CA ILE A 45 -33.14 -4.09 25.40
C ILE A 45 -32.41 -4.35 26.72
N VAL A 46 -32.77 -3.62 27.76
CA VAL A 46 -32.23 -3.83 29.10
C VAL A 46 -32.87 -5.06 29.71
N GLY A 47 -32.06 -6.03 30.11
CA GLY A 47 -32.47 -7.28 30.75
C GLY A 47 -31.77 -7.51 32.07
N SER A 48 -32.27 -8.45 32.89
CA SER A 48 -31.64 -8.93 34.12
C SER A 48 -30.68 -10.08 33.89
N ASP A 49 -30.67 -10.67 32.72
CA ASP A 49 -29.87 -11.81 32.29
C ASP A 49 -29.51 -11.68 30.79
N GLU A 50 -28.64 -12.58 30.33
CA GLU A 50 -28.15 -12.59 28.94
C GLU A 50 -29.27 -12.83 27.92
N GLU A 51 -30.27 -13.67 28.25
CA GLU A 51 -31.36 -14.01 27.32
C GLU A 51 -32.34 -12.86 27.14
N SER A 52 -32.57 -12.04 28.15
CA SER A 52 -33.49 -10.88 28.13
C SER A 52 -32.82 -9.59 27.71
N SER A 53 -31.49 -9.55 27.57
CA SER A 53 -30.75 -8.35 27.15
C SER A 53 -30.37 -8.41 25.68
N THR A 54 -30.52 -7.28 24.98
CA THR A 54 -30.08 -7.17 23.56
C THR A 54 -29.24 -5.92 23.41
N PRO A 55 -27.95 -6.05 23.05
CA PRO A 55 -27.06 -4.92 22.92
C PRO A 55 -27.34 -4.09 21.66
N ARG A 56 -27.09 -2.79 21.74
CA ARG A 56 -27.08 -1.85 20.58
C ARG A 56 -26.11 -0.69 20.88
N TRP A 57 -25.50 -0.14 19.84
CA TRP A 57 -24.67 1.06 19.90
C TRP A 57 -25.32 2.19 19.12
N GLU A 58 -25.80 3.19 19.84
CA GLU A 58 -26.43 4.36 19.23
C GLU A 58 -26.37 5.54 20.22
N PRO A 59 -25.31 6.38 20.17
CA PRO A 59 -25.27 7.59 20.98
C PRO A 59 -26.39 8.56 20.54
N LEU A 60 -27.03 9.18 21.50
CA LEU A 60 -28.21 10.02 21.24
C LEU A 60 -28.00 11.42 21.83
N THR A 61 -28.46 12.43 21.13
CA THR A 61 -28.65 13.79 21.68
C THR A 61 -30.12 14.12 21.57
N ILE A 62 -30.79 14.32 22.72
CA ILE A 62 -32.24 14.42 22.83
C ILE A 62 -32.59 15.73 23.49
N PRO A 63 -33.47 16.55 22.88
CA PRO A 63 -34.08 17.69 23.55
C PRO A 63 -34.86 17.26 24.81
N LEU A 64 -34.78 18.06 25.86
CA LEU A 64 -35.52 17.82 27.08
C LEU A 64 -36.77 18.71 27.09
N ASP A 65 -37.93 18.05 27.10
CA ASP A 65 -39.21 18.75 27.33
C ASP A 65 -39.48 18.88 28.83
N ASN A 66 -40.25 19.86 29.22
CA ASN A 66 -40.69 20.08 30.63
C ASN A 66 -39.51 20.32 31.63
N THR A 67 -38.61 21.24 31.30
CA THR A 67 -37.56 21.71 32.21
C THR A 67 -38.00 22.81 33.19
N ASP A 68 -39.34 23.03 33.30
CA ASP A 68 -39.91 24.06 34.20
C ASP A 68 -39.76 23.70 35.69
N ASP A 69 -39.61 22.42 35.99
CA ASP A 69 -39.34 21.93 37.34
C ASP A 69 -37.90 22.22 37.74
N ARG A 70 -37.72 22.84 38.91
CA ARG A 70 -36.38 23.11 39.46
C ARG A 70 -35.59 21.83 39.83
N SER A 71 -36.30 20.77 40.12
CA SER A 71 -35.68 19.49 40.47
C SER A 71 -36.06 18.49 39.41
N VAL A 72 -35.05 18.02 38.66
CA VAL A 72 -35.22 16.97 37.66
C VAL A 72 -34.56 15.69 38.12
N GLU A 73 -35.19 14.60 37.87
CA GLU A 73 -34.69 13.25 38.20
C GLU A 73 -34.32 12.52 36.93
N ILE A 74 -33.07 12.02 36.90
CA ILE A 74 -32.58 11.15 35.84
C ILE A 74 -32.43 9.75 36.43
N LEU A 75 -33.06 8.76 35.81
CA LEU A 75 -32.92 7.36 36.17
C LEU A 75 -32.43 6.59 34.94
N LEU A 76 -31.29 5.96 35.08
CA LEU A 76 -30.62 5.21 34.03
C LEU A 76 -30.54 3.73 34.41
N GLN A 77 -31.16 2.88 33.62
CA GLN A 77 -31.03 1.42 33.71
C GLN A 77 -30.06 0.93 32.63
N ILE A 78 -29.10 0.11 32.98
CA ILE A 78 -28.07 -0.42 32.08
C ILE A 78 -27.97 -1.92 32.27
N SER A 79 -27.77 -2.66 31.19
CA SER A 79 -27.38 -4.08 31.23
C SER A 79 -26.21 -4.35 30.28
N ASN A 80 -25.30 -5.22 30.69
CA ASN A 80 -24.18 -5.70 29.88
C ASN A 80 -23.91 -7.18 30.14
N PHE A 81 -24.11 -8.00 29.12
CA PHE A 81 -23.81 -9.42 29.12
C PHE A 81 -22.91 -9.84 27.94
N ASP A 82 -22.65 -8.94 26.99
CA ASP A 82 -21.99 -9.22 25.72
C ASP A 82 -20.58 -8.64 25.61
N HIS A 83 -20.35 -7.45 26.19
CA HIS A 83 -19.09 -6.71 25.99
C HIS A 83 -18.19 -6.79 27.23
N SER A 84 -16.85 -6.89 27.04
CA SER A 84 -15.88 -6.95 28.15
C SER A 84 -15.87 -5.69 29.03
N LYS A 85 -16.28 -4.56 28.49
CA LYS A 85 -16.53 -3.31 29.21
C LYS A 85 -18.03 -3.05 29.24
N GLY A 86 -18.52 -2.42 30.29
CA GLY A 86 -19.92 -2.06 30.40
C GLY A 86 -20.15 -0.97 31.43
N GLY A 87 -21.27 -0.29 31.31
CA GLY A 87 -21.61 0.84 32.14
C GLY A 87 -21.24 2.19 31.52
N ILE A 88 -21.37 3.26 32.29
CA ILE A 88 -21.08 4.63 31.86
C ILE A 88 -19.56 4.80 31.74
N ARG A 89 -19.05 4.96 30.54
CA ARG A 89 -17.63 5.27 30.29
C ARG A 89 -17.40 6.77 30.22
N LEU A 90 -18.21 7.43 29.39
CA LEU A 90 -18.19 8.86 29.17
C LEU A 90 -19.35 9.52 29.96
N PRO A 91 -19.20 10.76 30.41
CA PRO A 91 -20.27 11.44 31.12
C PRO A 91 -21.49 11.68 30.22
N ILE A 92 -22.68 11.55 30.79
CA ILE A 92 -23.89 12.06 30.18
C ILE A 92 -23.85 13.60 30.34
N ILE A 93 -23.99 14.31 29.23
CA ILE A 93 -23.85 15.78 29.22
C ILE A 93 -25.24 16.40 29.12
N ILE A 94 -25.58 17.26 30.10
CA ILE A 94 -26.74 18.15 30.01
C ILE A 94 -26.28 19.56 29.66
N GLY A 95 -26.89 20.17 28.68
CA GLY A 95 -26.47 21.49 28.21
C GLY A 95 -27.54 22.20 27.39
N ARG A 96 -27.21 23.37 26.85
CA ARG A 96 -28.11 24.10 25.94
C ARG A 96 -28.37 23.26 24.69
N GLN A 97 -29.65 23.16 24.35
CA GLN A 97 -30.13 22.36 23.21
C GLN A 97 -29.49 22.78 21.89
N ASP A 98 -29.46 24.09 21.60
CA ASP A 98 -28.90 24.66 20.39
C ASP A 98 -27.42 24.28 20.21
N ARG A 99 -26.65 24.29 21.31
CA ARG A 99 -25.24 23.97 21.31
C ARG A 99 -25.00 22.47 21.11
N LEU A 100 -25.63 21.61 21.91
CA LEU A 100 -25.41 20.16 21.85
C LEU A 100 -25.82 19.55 20.51
N LEU A 101 -26.92 20.05 19.90
CA LEU A 101 -27.32 19.61 18.58
C LEU A 101 -26.36 20.08 17.49
N HIS A 102 -25.88 21.34 17.59
CA HIS A 102 -24.90 21.89 16.65
C HIS A 102 -23.55 21.14 16.73
N ASP A 103 -23.04 20.88 17.94
CA ASP A 103 -21.81 20.14 18.15
C ASP A 103 -21.92 18.74 17.50
N ARG A 104 -23.03 18.01 17.71
CA ARG A 104 -23.29 16.72 17.06
C ARG A 104 -23.33 16.79 15.53
N GLU A 105 -23.94 17.84 14.96
CA GLU A 105 -23.99 18.03 13.50
C GLU A 105 -22.57 18.22 12.92
N ILE A 106 -21.72 18.97 13.62
CA ILE A 106 -20.32 19.19 13.23
C ILE A 106 -19.54 17.87 13.30
N GLU A 107 -19.69 17.10 14.37
CA GLU A 107 -19.06 15.79 14.56
C GLU A 107 -19.41 14.83 13.42
N LEU A 108 -20.70 14.68 13.13
CA LEU A 108 -21.17 13.89 11.99
C LEU A 108 -20.59 14.40 10.65
N GLY A 109 -20.45 15.72 10.50
CA GLY A 109 -19.84 16.35 9.34
C GLY A 109 -18.38 15.91 9.15
N TYR A 110 -17.58 15.86 10.22
CA TYR A 110 -16.19 15.39 10.17
C TYR A 110 -16.09 13.91 9.79
N ASP A 111 -16.96 13.06 10.36
CA ASP A 111 -16.98 11.63 10.05
C ASP A 111 -17.33 11.36 8.57
N PHE A 112 -18.33 12.05 8.03
CA PHE A 112 -18.71 11.93 6.62
C PHE A 112 -17.61 12.47 5.68
N LEU A 113 -16.97 13.60 6.03
CA LEU A 113 -15.89 14.17 5.24
C LEU A 113 -14.67 13.23 5.23
N LEU A 114 -14.28 12.71 6.38
CA LEU A 114 -13.15 11.76 6.49
C LEU A 114 -13.44 10.48 5.72
N THR A 115 -14.64 9.91 5.90
CA THR A 115 -15.08 8.72 5.16
C THR A 115 -15.05 8.95 3.65
N GLY A 116 -15.62 10.06 3.18
CA GLY A 116 -15.65 10.42 1.76
C GLY A 116 -14.25 10.59 1.17
N MET A 117 -13.36 11.29 1.89
CA MET A 117 -11.96 11.46 1.48
C MET A 117 -11.23 10.11 1.36
N LEU A 118 -11.41 9.22 2.35
CA LEU A 118 -10.78 7.91 2.36
C LEU A 118 -11.29 7.00 1.25
N LEU A 119 -12.60 6.97 1.00
CA LEU A 119 -13.19 6.17 -0.07
C LEU A 119 -12.77 6.69 -1.45
N ILE A 120 -12.85 8.00 -1.69
CA ILE A 120 -12.44 8.59 -2.98
C ILE A 120 -10.95 8.36 -3.21
N GLY A 121 -10.11 8.60 -2.19
CA GLY A 121 -8.67 8.34 -2.25
C GLY A 121 -8.36 6.86 -2.46
N GLY A 122 -9.04 5.97 -1.75
CA GLY A 122 -8.89 4.52 -1.90
C GLY A 122 -9.24 4.04 -3.31
N PHE A 123 -10.38 4.46 -3.87
CA PHE A 123 -10.76 4.10 -5.24
C PHE A 123 -9.85 4.75 -6.29
N TYR A 124 -9.36 5.97 -6.07
CA TYR A 124 -8.36 6.60 -6.92
C TYR A 124 -7.07 5.78 -6.99
N PHE A 125 -6.48 5.41 -5.85
CA PHE A 125 -5.27 4.59 -5.81
C PHE A 125 -5.49 3.16 -6.33
N LEU A 126 -6.68 2.58 -6.11
CA LEU A 126 -7.04 1.28 -6.69
C LEU A 126 -7.05 1.36 -8.22
N SER A 127 -7.63 2.42 -8.79
CA SER A 127 -7.65 2.66 -10.23
C SER A 127 -6.23 2.89 -10.77
N LEU A 128 -5.41 3.67 -10.06
CA LEU A 128 -4.02 3.92 -10.44
C LEU A 128 -3.21 2.62 -10.48
N TYR A 129 -3.40 1.73 -9.51
CA TYR A 129 -2.78 0.40 -9.52
C TYR A 129 -3.28 -0.46 -10.68
N TYR A 130 -4.59 -0.47 -10.96
CA TYR A 130 -5.16 -1.27 -12.03
C TYR A 130 -4.60 -0.90 -13.40
N PHE A 131 -4.43 0.38 -13.70
CA PHE A 131 -3.87 0.85 -14.98
C PHE A 131 -2.33 0.81 -15.01
N GLY A 132 -1.65 1.09 -13.91
CA GLY A 132 -0.19 1.18 -13.84
C GLY A 132 0.53 -0.12 -13.48
N ARG A 133 -0.10 -1.01 -12.69
CA ARG A 133 0.40 -2.33 -12.20
C ARG A 133 1.86 -2.36 -11.72
N SER A 134 2.47 -1.21 -11.45
CA SER A 134 3.90 -1.09 -11.23
C SER A 134 4.32 -1.24 -9.77
N GLU A 135 3.48 -0.80 -8.82
CA GLU A 135 3.84 -0.78 -7.39
C GLU A 135 2.74 -1.32 -6.50
N THR A 136 3.02 -2.45 -5.83
CA THR A 136 2.09 -3.10 -4.89
C THR A 136 1.78 -2.24 -3.66
N ALA A 137 2.65 -1.28 -3.32
CA ALA A 137 2.42 -0.31 -2.25
C ALA A 137 1.16 0.54 -2.49
N ILE A 138 0.89 0.90 -3.76
CA ILE A 138 -0.31 1.65 -4.16
C ILE A 138 -1.58 0.85 -3.86
N LEU A 139 -1.60 -0.45 -4.22
CA LEU A 139 -2.72 -1.34 -3.91
C LEU A 139 -2.95 -1.47 -2.41
N THR A 140 -1.87 -1.68 -1.66
CA THR A 140 -1.95 -1.87 -0.21
C THR A 140 -2.47 -0.61 0.49
N PHE A 141 -2.03 0.58 0.03
CA PHE A 141 -2.54 1.85 0.55
C PHE A 141 -4.01 2.09 0.17
N ALA A 142 -4.41 1.74 -1.06
CA ALA A 142 -5.82 1.79 -1.46
C ALA A 142 -6.72 0.93 -0.55
N LEU A 143 -6.31 -0.30 -0.29
CA LEU A 143 -7.02 -1.20 0.61
C LEU A 143 -7.03 -0.68 2.06
N PHE A 144 -5.92 -0.08 2.51
CA PHE A 144 -5.85 0.59 3.80
C PHE A 144 -6.89 1.72 3.92
N CYS A 145 -6.95 2.62 2.94
CA CYS A 145 -7.94 3.71 2.92
C CYS A 145 -9.38 3.19 2.95
N ILE A 146 -9.71 2.19 2.12
CA ILE A 146 -11.06 1.61 2.06
C ILE A 146 -11.41 0.90 3.38
N THR A 147 -10.46 0.16 3.97
CA THR A 147 -10.69 -0.52 5.24
C THR A 147 -10.85 0.47 6.38
N TYR A 148 -10.01 1.51 6.43
CA TYR A 148 -10.06 2.54 7.46
C TYR A 148 -11.27 3.46 7.34
N SER A 149 -11.86 3.61 6.13
CA SER A 149 -13.09 4.41 5.95
C SER A 149 -14.26 3.87 6.77
N TYR A 150 -14.33 2.54 6.99
CA TYR A 150 -15.31 1.96 7.89
C TYR A 150 -15.13 2.45 9.34
N ARG A 151 -13.88 2.64 9.77
CA ARG A 151 -13.56 3.14 11.11
C ARG A 151 -14.18 4.52 11.35
N ALA A 152 -14.13 5.42 10.35
CA ALA A 152 -14.71 6.76 10.47
C ALA A 152 -16.26 6.76 10.49
N ILE A 153 -16.91 5.86 9.74
CA ILE A 153 -18.38 5.85 9.65
C ILE A 153 -19.05 4.86 10.61
N GLY A 154 -18.29 3.91 11.13
CA GLY A 154 -18.81 2.78 11.92
C GLY A 154 -18.47 2.83 13.41
N THR A 155 -17.92 3.94 13.93
CA THR A 155 -17.54 4.10 15.34
C THR A 155 -18.05 5.43 15.90
N GLU A 156 -17.89 5.63 17.19
CA GLU A 156 -18.25 6.85 17.94
C GLU A 156 -19.72 7.23 17.80
N LEU A 157 -20.07 8.12 16.87
CA LEU A 157 -21.47 8.49 16.60
C LEU A 157 -22.23 7.49 15.75
N TYR A 158 -21.56 6.49 15.21
CA TYR A 158 -22.11 5.44 14.33
C TYR A 158 -22.93 6.01 13.15
N PRO A 159 -22.38 6.92 12.32
CA PRO A 159 -23.10 7.51 11.21
C PRO A 159 -23.68 6.47 10.25
N LEU A 160 -23.08 5.27 10.19
CA LEU A 160 -23.58 4.16 9.38
C LEU A 160 -25.01 3.75 9.75
N HIS A 161 -25.43 3.89 11.01
CA HIS A 161 -26.78 3.53 11.46
C HIS A 161 -27.85 4.47 10.91
N PHE A 162 -27.51 5.71 10.47
CA PHE A 162 -28.44 6.56 9.72
C PHE A 162 -28.76 6.01 8.33
N ILE A 163 -27.78 5.29 7.72
CA ILE A 163 -27.93 4.71 6.38
C ILE A 163 -28.54 3.30 6.48
N LEU A 164 -28.11 2.53 7.48
CA LEU A 164 -28.49 1.15 7.72
C LEU A 164 -28.99 0.96 9.18
N PRO A 165 -30.21 1.40 9.50
CA PRO A 165 -30.72 1.41 10.89
C PRO A 165 -30.91 0.01 11.48
N ASP A 166 -31.16 -0.99 10.64
CA ASP A 166 -31.46 -2.36 11.07
C ASP A 166 -30.22 -3.27 11.12
N ILE A 167 -29.00 -2.72 10.97
CA ILE A 167 -27.78 -3.53 11.03
C ILE A 167 -27.60 -4.14 12.43
N PRO A 168 -27.41 -5.47 12.56
CA PRO A 168 -27.24 -6.10 13.86
C PRO A 168 -25.99 -5.59 14.59
N TRP A 169 -26.11 -5.32 15.89
CA TRP A 169 -24.99 -4.85 16.73
C TRP A 169 -23.74 -5.70 16.61
N LEU A 170 -23.87 -7.03 16.59
CA LEU A 170 -22.72 -7.93 16.49
C LEU A 170 -21.95 -7.75 15.19
N VAL A 171 -22.63 -7.40 14.09
CA VAL A 171 -22.01 -7.13 12.79
C VAL A 171 -21.20 -5.85 12.86
N THR A 172 -21.76 -4.77 13.38
CA THR A 172 -21.06 -3.49 13.54
C THR A 172 -19.87 -3.62 14.47
N ALA A 173 -20.04 -4.29 15.62
CA ALA A 173 -18.97 -4.58 16.56
C ALA A 173 -17.82 -5.39 15.91
N LYS A 174 -18.13 -6.45 15.18
CA LYS A 174 -17.10 -7.23 14.47
C LYS A 174 -16.39 -6.41 13.39
N LEU A 175 -17.13 -5.65 12.61
CA LEU A 175 -16.54 -4.80 11.56
C LEU A 175 -15.65 -3.69 12.14
N GLU A 176 -16.03 -3.10 13.27
CA GLU A 176 -15.22 -2.12 13.98
C GLU A 176 -13.83 -2.66 14.34
N TYR A 177 -13.77 -3.83 15.00
CA TYR A 177 -12.51 -4.43 15.42
C TYR A 177 -11.71 -5.00 14.24
N ILE A 178 -12.37 -5.63 13.26
CA ILE A 178 -11.71 -6.14 12.06
C ILE A 178 -11.10 -4.99 11.26
N SER A 179 -11.84 -3.90 11.05
CA SER A 179 -11.31 -2.74 10.31
C SER A 179 -10.10 -2.11 11.01
N LEU A 180 -10.11 -2.06 12.34
CA LEU A 180 -9.00 -1.57 13.14
C LEU A 180 -7.73 -2.44 12.98
N PHE A 181 -7.86 -3.74 13.20
CA PHE A 181 -6.72 -4.66 13.13
C PHE A 181 -6.20 -4.81 11.69
N MET A 182 -7.11 -4.92 10.73
CA MET A 182 -6.74 -5.07 9.32
C MET A 182 -6.10 -3.82 8.75
N SER A 183 -6.58 -2.62 9.10
CA SER A 183 -5.95 -1.37 8.64
C SER A 183 -4.53 -1.22 9.20
N ALA A 184 -4.29 -1.56 10.47
CA ALA A 184 -2.95 -1.56 11.04
C ALA A 184 -2.03 -2.58 10.33
N ALA A 185 -2.52 -3.78 10.00
CA ALA A 185 -1.76 -4.78 9.26
C ALA A 185 -1.45 -4.33 7.82
N LEU A 186 -2.43 -3.71 7.13
CA LEU A 186 -2.24 -3.15 5.80
C LEU A 186 -1.23 -2.00 5.81
N PHE A 187 -1.27 -1.13 6.82
CA PHE A 187 -0.28 -0.07 6.98
C PHE A 187 1.12 -0.63 7.20
N GLY A 188 1.26 -1.69 7.99
CA GLY A 188 2.52 -2.40 8.16
C GLY A 188 3.09 -2.96 6.86
N LYS A 189 2.24 -3.62 6.09
CA LYS A 189 2.61 -4.12 4.77
C LYS A 189 2.98 -2.99 3.81
N PHE A 190 2.25 -1.88 3.85
CA PHE A 190 2.52 -0.69 3.06
C PHE A 190 3.91 -0.12 3.34
N ILE A 191 4.30 0.06 4.62
CA ILE A 191 5.63 0.54 5.00
C ILE A 191 6.73 -0.37 4.44
N HIS A 192 6.56 -1.69 4.56
CA HIS A 192 7.53 -2.65 4.04
C HIS A 192 7.69 -2.59 2.52
N GLN A 193 6.59 -2.45 1.78
CA GLN A 193 6.61 -2.29 0.34
C GLN A 193 7.19 -0.95 -0.09
N LEU A 194 7.00 0.09 0.72
CA LEU A 194 7.52 1.41 0.44
C LEU A 194 9.04 1.51 0.62
N TYR A 195 9.56 0.94 1.72
CA TYR A 195 10.98 1.00 2.08
C TYR A 195 11.52 -0.37 2.51
N PRO A 196 11.65 -1.34 1.58
CA PRO A 196 12.02 -2.71 1.90
C PRO A 196 13.43 -2.84 2.49
N ASN A 197 14.35 -1.95 2.12
CA ASN A 197 15.73 -1.98 2.62
C ASN A 197 15.88 -1.42 4.04
N GLU A 198 14.96 -0.56 4.48
CA GLU A 198 14.94 0.06 5.79
C GLU A 198 14.05 -0.71 6.78
N THR A 199 13.29 -1.69 6.31
CA THR A 199 12.38 -2.49 7.14
C THR A 199 12.93 -3.88 7.39
N HIS A 200 12.67 -4.39 8.60
CA HIS A 200 13.04 -5.75 8.98
C HIS A 200 11.81 -6.65 9.03
N HIS A 201 11.77 -7.68 8.18
CA HIS A 201 10.66 -8.64 8.15
C HIS A 201 10.47 -9.39 9.48
N PHE A 202 11.51 -9.52 10.29
CA PHE A 202 11.40 -10.07 11.66
C PHE A 202 10.55 -9.22 12.60
N VAL A 203 10.31 -7.94 12.29
CA VAL A 203 9.44 -7.06 13.07
C VAL A 203 8.04 -7.00 12.46
N ILE A 204 7.96 -6.77 11.15
CA ILE A 204 6.68 -6.55 10.46
C ILE A 204 5.84 -7.82 10.37
N ASN A 205 6.44 -8.96 10.02
CA ASN A 205 5.69 -10.19 9.82
C ASN A 205 5.04 -10.71 11.11
N PRO A 206 5.73 -10.82 12.26
CA PRO A 206 5.10 -11.21 13.51
C PRO A 206 3.98 -10.25 13.93
N PHE A 207 4.19 -8.93 13.79
CA PHE A 207 3.17 -7.94 14.06
C PHE A 207 1.92 -8.17 13.21
N ASN A 208 2.07 -8.31 11.90
CA ASN A 208 0.95 -8.58 11.00
C ASN A 208 0.24 -9.91 11.30
N TYR A 209 0.99 -10.97 11.63
CA TYR A 209 0.39 -12.26 11.98
C TYR A 209 -0.49 -12.18 13.25
N VAL A 210 -0.07 -11.40 14.24
CA VAL A 210 -0.89 -11.17 15.45
C VAL A 210 -2.15 -10.40 15.09
N LEU A 211 -2.07 -9.38 14.24
CA LEU A 211 -3.24 -8.61 13.79
C LEU A 211 -4.21 -9.45 12.95
N TYR A 212 -3.70 -10.32 12.09
CA TYR A 212 -4.53 -11.28 11.36
C TYR A 212 -5.19 -12.28 12.32
N ALA A 213 -4.45 -12.77 13.34
CA ALA A 213 -5.01 -13.63 14.36
C ALA A 213 -6.10 -12.92 15.17
N PHE A 214 -5.92 -11.64 15.53
CA PHE A 214 -6.97 -10.83 16.16
C PHE A 214 -8.19 -10.66 15.25
N SER A 215 -7.99 -10.39 13.96
CA SER A 215 -9.08 -10.27 12.99
C SER A 215 -9.88 -11.59 12.85
N ILE A 216 -9.18 -12.71 12.76
CA ILE A 216 -9.80 -14.05 12.72
C ILE A 216 -10.50 -14.34 14.04
N GLY A 217 -9.86 -14.04 15.18
CA GLY A 217 -10.45 -14.18 16.50
C GLY A 217 -11.74 -13.36 16.63
N THR A 218 -11.75 -12.12 16.15
CA THR A 218 -12.97 -11.28 16.12
C THR A 218 -14.08 -11.92 15.28
N LEU A 219 -13.76 -12.57 14.19
CA LEU A 219 -14.75 -13.23 13.34
C LEU A 219 -15.38 -14.45 14.03
N LEU A 220 -14.58 -15.24 14.73
CA LEU A 220 -14.95 -16.55 15.27
C LEU A 220 -15.46 -16.50 16.72
N LEU A 221 -14.96 -15.57 17.54
CA LEU A 221 -15.24 -15.53 18.97
C LEU A 221 -16.47 -14.67 19.29
N PRO A 222 -17.14 -14.91 20.43
CA PRO A 222 -18.13 -14.00 21.01
C PRO A 222 -17.52 -12.63 21.37
N ALA A 223 -18.37 -11.59 21.42
CA ALA A 223 -17.94 -10.22 21.62
C ALA A 223 -17.12 -10.01 22.91
N TYR A 224 -17.49 -10.67 23.97
CA TYR A 224 -16.77 -10.60 25.25
C TYR A 224 -15.26 -10.87 25.10
N TYR A 225 -14.88 -11.89 24.33
CA TYR A 225 -13.47 -12.27 24.19
C TYR A 225 -12.71 -11.35 23.25
N PHE A 226 -13.25 -11.01 22.07
CA PHE A 226 -12.49 -10.22 21.12
C PHE A 226 -12.36 -8.74 21.54
N THR A 227 -13.31 -8.22 22.32
CA THR A 227 -13.24 -6.84 22.81
C THR A 227 -12.11 -6.60 23.82
N VAL A 228 -11.57 -7.66 24.43
CA VAL A 228 -10.37 -7.59 25.28
C VAL A 228 -9.10 -7.34 24.44
N PHE A 229 -9.08 -7.73 23.17
CA PHE A 229 -7.91 -7.57 22.30
C PHE A 229 -7.46 -6.11 22.15
N ILE A 230 -8.36 -5.15 22.36
CA ILE A 230 -8.06 -3.72 22.22
C ILE A 230 -6.93 -3.25 23.14
N ILE A 231 -6.81 -3.80 24.35
CA ILE A 231 -5.77 -3.43 25.32
C ILE A 231 -4.38 -3.85 24.78
N PHE A 232 -4.30 -5.09 24.29
CA PHE A 232 -3.05 -5.60 23.71
C PHE A 232 -2.72 -4.88 22.41
N PHE A 233 -3.74 -4.54 21.60
CA PHE A 233 -3.58 -3.80 20.37
C PHE A 233 -2.98 -2.41 20.61
N PHE A 234 -3.44 -1.63 21.57
CA PHE A 234 -2.87 -0.30 21.86
C PHE A 234 -1.40 -0.37 22.22
N GLY A 235 -0.99 -1.34 23.06
CA GLY A 235 0.42 -1.55 23.38
C GLY A 235 1.26 -1.89 22.14
N MET A 236 0.75 -2.78 21.30
CA MET A 236 1.40 -3.17 20.05
C MET A 236 1.46 -2.00 19.05
N LEU A 237 0.36 -1.26 18.89
CA LEU A 237 0.27 -0.14 17.96
C LEU A 237 1.25 0.97 18.31
N GLY A 238 1.36 1.32 19.60
CA GLY A 238 2.35 2.30 20.07
C GLY A 238 3.78 1.90 19.73
N ALA A 239 4.16 0.65 20.03
CA ALA A 239 5.47 0.12 19.66
C ALA A 239 5.69 0.13 18.13
N TYR A 240 4.64 -0.16 17.37
CA TYR A 240 4.71 -0.19 15.92
C TYR A 240 4.84 1.22 15.30
N ILE A 241 4.15 2.22 15.82
CA ILE A 241 4.29 3.61 15.37
C ILE A 241 5.72 4.12 15.64
N LEU A 242 6.32 3.76 16.79
CA LEU A 242 7.72 4.07 17.08
C LEU A 242 8.67 3.40 16.07
N TYR A 243 8.44 2.13 15.74
CA TYR A 243 9.20 1.42 14.73
C TYR A 243 9.02 2.05 13.33
N ALA A 244 7.80 2.40 12.94
CA ALA A 244 7.51 3.08 11.68
C ALA A 244 8.23 4.44 11.60
N SER A 245 8.23 5.20 12.69
CA SER A 245 8.96 6.47 12.79
C SER A 245 10.45 6.27 12.55
N TRP A 246 11.05 5.24 13.16
CA TRP A 246 12.45 4.88 12.93
C TRP A 246 12.71 4.52 11.46
N VAL A 247 11.87 3.69 10.83
CA VAL A 247 12.00 3.32 9.41
C VAL A 247 11.97 4.56 8.51
N PHE A 248 11.04 5.48 8.73
CA PHE A 248 10.92 6.69 7.91
C PHE A 248 12.07 7.67 8.14
N ILE A 249 12.63 7.75 9.36
CA ILE A 249 13.86 8.50 9.64
C ILE A 249 15.03 7.89 8.84
N GLN A 250 15.20 6.57 8.85
CA GLN A 250 16.25 5.91 8.06
C GLN A 250 16.05 6.15 6.55
N ALA A 251 14.82 6.02 6.06
CA ALA A 251 14.51 6.30 4.66
C ALA A 251 14.82 7.76 4.26
N TRP A 252 14.57 8.72 5.15
CA TRP A 252 14.91 10.12 4.93
C TRP A 252 16.42 10.35 4.94
N LEU A 253 17.15 9.77 5.88
CA LEU A 253 18.62 9.85 5.95
C LEU A 253 19.28 9.22 4.71
N HIS A 254 18.71 8.18 4.15
CA HIS A 254 19.17 7.55 2.91
C HIS A 254 18.61 8.22 1.63
N HIS A 255 18.00 9.40 1.74
CA HIS A 255 17.44 10.16 0.61
C HIS A 255 16.48 9.36 -0.28
N ARG A 256 15.66 8.47 0.31
CA ARG A 256 14.66 7.70 -0.43
C ARG A 256 13.56 8.60 -0.97
N VAL A 257 13.10 8.30 -2.20
CA VAL A 257 12.05 9.08 -2.88
C VAL A 257 10.78 9.15 -2.03
N GLY A 258 10.28 10.36 -1.78
CA GLY A 258 9.06 10.61 -1.00
C GLY A 258 9.19 10.48 0.51
N SER A 259 10.37 10.13 1.04
CA SER A 259 10.59 9.86 2.47
C SER A 259 10.29 11.06 3.39
N GLN A 260 10.48 12.27 2.92
CA GLN A 260 10.15 13.49 3.66
C GLN A 260 8.65 13.59 3.98
N TYR A 261 7.78 13.27 3.03
CA TYR A 261 6.33 13.28 3.24
C TYR A 261 5.90 12.14 4.17
N SER A 262 6.46 10.94 3.99
CA SER A 262 6.21 9.80 4.88
C SER A 262 6.61 10.11 6.33
N LEU A 263 7.75 10.75 6.54
CA LEU A 263 8.22 11.14 7.87
C LEU A 263 7.29 12.15 8.53
N ILE A 264 6.88 13.20 7.80
CA ILE A 264 5.91 14.18 8.32
C ILE A 264 4.60 13.47 8.68
N GLY A 265 4.09 12.60 7.79
CA GLY A 265 2.85 11.88 8.02
C GLY A 265 2.89 11.00 9.27
N VAL A 266 3.98 10.24 9.50
CA VAL A 266 4.07 9.39 10.68
C VAL A 266 4.25 10.18 11.97
N LEU A 267 4.91 11.33 11.93
CA LEU A 267 5.00 12.22 13.09
C LEU A 267 3.64 12.79 13.45
N VAL A 268 2.84 13.18 12.46
CA VAL A 268 1.46 13.63 12.67
C VAL A 268 0.62 12.52 13.31
N ILE A 269 0.63 11.31 12.74
CA ILE A 269 -0.18 10.21 13.29
C ILE A 269 0.30 9.77 14.68
N PHE A 270 1.59 9.93 14.99
CA PHE A 270 2.10 9.69 16.32
C PHE A 270 1.53 10.66 17.35
N ILE A 271 1.44 11.95 16.99
CA ILE A 271 0.83 12.97 17.85
C ILE A 271 -0.66 12.68 18.05
N VAL A 272 -1.39 12.34 16.98
CA VAL A 272 -2.80 11.96 17.06
C VAL A 272 -2.97 10.71 17.93
N PHE A 273 -2.15 9.68 17.75
CA PHE A 273 -2.21 8.47 18.56
C PHE A 273 -2.03 8.75 20.07
N ILE A 274 -1.09 9.62 20.44
CA ILE A 274 -0.91 10.02 21.84
C ILE A 274 -2.15 10.77 22.34
N TYR A 275 -2.71 11.65 21.52
CA TYR A 275 -3.91 12.38 21.83
C TYR A 275 -5.10 11.42 22.07
N ASP A 276 -5.39 10.53 21.12
CA ASP A 276 -6.47 9.54 21.20
C ASP A 276 -6.28 8.58 22.39
N LEU A 277 -5.01 8.26 22.74
CA LEU A 277 -4.72 7.43 23.91
C LEU A 277 -5.05 8.16 25.23
N LEU A 278 -4.71 9.45 25.33
CA LEU A 278 -5.04 10.25 26.51
C LEU A 278 -6.54 10.44 26.68
N GLU A 279 -7.25 10.64 25.58
CA GLU A 279 -8.71 10.71 25.55
C GLU A 279 -9.35 9.36 25.93
N TYR A 280 -8.86 8.25 25.38
CA TYR A 280 -9.37 6.92 25.74
C TYR A 280 -9.29 6.62 27.23
N PHE A 281 -8.26 7.14 27.91
CA PHE A 281 -8.14 7.06 29.37
C PHE A 281 -8.85 8.18 30.12
N VAL A 282 -9.60 9.04 29.42
CA VAL A 282 -10.36 10.17 29.99
C VAL A 282 -9.47 11.14 30.76
N LEU A 283 -8.24 11.37 30.26
CA LEU A 283 -7.27 12.31 30.83
C LEU A 283 -7.39 13.71 30.22
N ILE A 284 -7.93 13.81 29.03
CA ILE A 284 -8.21 15.05 28.31
C ILE A 284 -9.61 14.97 27.69
N ASP A 285 -10.19 16.13 27.40
CA ASP A 285 -11.47 16.24 26.69
C ASP A 285 -11.27 15.96 25.20
N GLU A 286 -12.29 15.40 24.59
CA GLU A 286 -12.34 15.12 23.16
C GLU A 286 -12.29 16.41 22.34
N ASN A 287 -11.49 16.39 21.26
CA ASN A 287 -11.44 17.45 20.26
C ASN A 287 -11.41 16.84 18.85
N LEU A 288 -12.58 16.56 18.31
CA LEU A 288 -12.75 15.93 17.02
C LEU A 288 -12.13 16.71 15.86
N PHE A 289 -12.10 18.04 15.92
CA PHE A 289 -11.43 18.84 14.90
C PHE A 289 -9.92 18.53 14.84
N PHE A 290 -9.27 18.40 16.00
CA PHE A 290 -7.83 18.07 16.06
C PHE A 290 -7.57 16.69 15.46
N THR A 291 -8.34 15.70 15.85
CA THR A 291 -8.24 14.32 15.35
C THR A 291 -8.54 14.25 13.84
N PHE A 292 -9.60 14.91 13.38
CA PHE A 292 -9.94 15.01 11.96
C PHE A 292 -8.80 15.62 11.12
N VAL A 293 -8.28 16.77 11.53
CA VAL A 293 -7.17 17.44 10.81
C VAL A 293 -5.92 16.58 10.82
N GLY A 294 -5.63 15.90 11.92
CA GLY A 294 -4.49 15.00 12.03
C GLY A 294 -4.58 13.80 11.09
N TYR A 295 -5.69 13.10 11.07
CA TYR A 295 -5.92 12.01 10.13
C TYR A 295 -5.89 12.48 8.67
N MET A 296 -6.55 13.59 8.36
CA MET A 296 -6.52 14.18 7.02
C MET A 296 -5.09 14.50 6.58
N ALA A 297 -4.30 15.15 7.42
CA ALA A 297 -2.91 15.49 7.15
C ALA A 297 -2.06 14.22 6.91
N PHE A 298 -2.23 13.18 7.74
CA PHE A 298 -1.55 11.90 7.56
C PHE A 298 -1.86 11.28 6.19
N PHE A 299 -3.12 11.17 5.81
CA PHE A 299 -3.51 10.58 4.52
C PHE A 299 -3.01 11.39 3.33
N VAL A 300 -3.06 12.73 3.42
CA VAL A 300 -2.49 13.61 2.39
C VAL A 300 -0.97 13.41 2.25
N MET A 301 -0.23 13.32 3.36
CA MET A 301 1.23 13.09 3.32
C MET A 301 1.56 11.72 2.70
N GLN A 302 0.83 10.66 3.03
CA GLN A 302 1.04 9.35 2.40
C GLN A 302 0.67 9.36 0.91
N SER A 303 -0.38 10.09 0.52
CA SER A 303 -0.75 10.29 -0.89
C SER A 303 0.34 11.00 -1.67
N LEU A 304 0.95 12.06 -1.09
CA LEU A 304 2.08 12.77 -1.69
C LEU A 304 3.31 11.87 -1.82
N THR A 305 3.58 11.02 -0.83
CA THR A 305 4.65 10.00 -0.92
C THR A 305 4.46 9.10 -2.13
N LEU A 306 3.27 8.51 -2.29
CA LEU A 306 2.96 7.61 -3.40
C LEU A 306 3.00 8.32 -4.75
N THR A 307 2.43 9.52 -4.85
CA THR A 307 2.44 10.31 -6.08
C THR A 307 3.86 10.67 -6.50
N ASN A 308 4.71 11.08 -5.56
CA ASN A 308 6.11 11.40 -5.83
C ASN A 308 6.88 10.16 -6.32
N ARG A 309 6.68 9.01 -5.68
CA ARG A 309 7.29 7.74 -6.12
C ARG A 309 6.82 7.31 -7.50
N PHE A 310 5.51 7.37 -7.75
CA PHE A 310 4.93 7.02 -9.03
C PHE A 310 5.49 7.89 -10.16
N SER A 311 5.55 9.21 -9.95
CA SER A 311 6.16 10.15 -10.90
C SER A 311 7.62 9.82 -11.18
N TYR A 312 8.42 9.54 -10.14
CA TYR A 312 9.81 9.15 -10.28
C TYR A 312 9.99 7.84 -11.07
N THR A 313 9.17 6.83 -10.78
CA THR A 313 9.22 5.54 -11.49
C THR A 313 8.86 5.70 -12.95
N LEU A 314 7.85 6.53 -13.25
CA LEU A 314 7.43 6.83 -14.63
C LEU A 314 8.51 7.57 -15.42
N GLU A 315 9.14 8.58 -14.82
CA GLU A 315 10.24 9.33 -15.42
C GLU A 315 11.43 8.42 -15.74
N LYS A 316 11.82 7.58 -14.80
CA LYS A 316 12.91 6.62 -15.00
C LYS A 316 12.60 5.59 -16.09
N ALA A 317 11.35 5.10 -16.15
CA ALA A 317 10.93 4.20 -17.24
C ALA A 317 10.97 4.88 -18.60
N LYS A 318 10.57 6.17 -18.67
CA LYS A 318 10.66 6.98 -19.88
C LYS A 318 12.11 7.18 -20.33
N GLU A 319 13.00 7.58 -19.43
CA GLU A 319 14.44 7.74 -19.73
C GLU A 319 15.06 6.44 -20.27
N THR A 320 14.73 5.31 -19.67
CA THR A 320 15.21 3.99 -20.10
C THR A 320 14.70 3.66 -21.52
N ALA A 321 13.41 3.91 -21.79
CA ALA A 321 12.82 3.68 -23.11
C ALA A 321 13.42 4.60 -24.18
N GLU A 322 13.67 5.88 -23.87
CA GLU A 322 14.31 6.83 -24.76
C GLU A 322 15.76 6.42 -25.06
N ALA A 323 16.53 6.02 -24.05
CA ALA A 323 17.90 5.54 -24.24
C ALA A 323 17.94 4.28 -25.14
N ALA A 324 17.03 3.32 -24.94
CA ALA A 324 16.88 2.15 -25.79
C ALA A 324 16.53 2.52 -27.25
N SER A 325 15.62 3.49 -27.44
CA SER A 325 15.24 3.98 -28.77
C SER A 325 16.40 4.65 -29.50
N VAL A 326 17.18 5.49 -28.80
CA VAL A 326 18.38 6.14 -29.34
C VAL A 326 19.42 5.09 -29.74
N ALA A 327 19.69 4.11 -28.88
CA ALA A 327 20.63 3.03 -29.16
C ALA A 327 20.21 2.22 -30.40
N LYS A 328 18.90 1.91 -30.53
CA LYS A 328 18.35 1.22 -31.69
C LYS A 328 18.51 2.03 -32.98
N THR A 329 18.26 3.33 -32.95
CA THR A 329 18.40 4.21 -34.08
C THR A 329 19.86 4.32 -34.52
N HIS A 330 20.77 4.47 -33.60
CA HIS A 330 22.22 4.50 -33.86
C HIS A 330 22.70 3.18 -34.47
N PHE A 331 22.27 2.05 -33.94
CA PHE A 331 22.57 0.72 -34.51
C PHE A 331 22.11 0.61 -35.97
N LEU A 332 20.86 0.96 -36.28
CA LEU A 332 20.34 0.92 -37.66
C LEU A 332 21.09 1.82 -38.60
N SER A 333 21.48 3.03 -38.17
CA SER A 333 22.26 3.98 -38.96
C SER A 333 23.64 3.42 -39.27
N THR A 334 24.34 2.89 -38.28
CA THR A 334 25.66 2.28 -38.44
C THR A 334 25.61 1.07 -39.40
N MET A 335 24.63 0.17 -39.17
CA MET A 335 24.43 -0.99 -40.07
C MET A 335 24.13 -0.56 -41.53
N GLY A 336 23.34 0.49 -41.71
CA GLY A 336 23.04 1.07 -43.04
C GLY A 336 24.33 1.54 -43.73
N HIS A 337 25.25 2.16 -43.04
CA HIS A 337 26.56 2.56 -43.58
C HIS A 337 27.47 1.35 -43.90
N GLU A 338 27.57 0.40 -42.97
CA GLU A 338 28.41 -0.80 -43.15
C GLU A 338 27.91 -1.71 -44.32
N LEU A 339 26.60 -1.75 -44.59
CA LEU A 339 26.02 -2.46 -45.72
C LEU A 339 26.23 -1.71 -47.04
N ARG A 340 26.12 -0.38 -47.02
CA ARG A 340 26.19 0.44 -48.25
C ARG A 340 27.58 0.39 -48.88
N THR A 341 28.66 0.39 -48.08
CA THR A 341 30.04 0.44 -48.61
C THR A 341 30.38 -0.77 -49.48
N PRO A 342 30.25 -2.04 -49.01
CA PRO A 342 30.52 -3.23 -49.84
C PRO A 342 29.53 -3.34 -51.02
N LEU A 343 28.26 -2.92 -50.81
CA LEU A 343 27.25 -2.97 -51.88
C LEU A 343 27.62 -2.00 -53.04
N ASN A 344 28.02 -0.76 -52.73
CA ASN A 344 28.48 0.20 -53.73
C ASN A 344 29.73 -0.30 -54.43
N ALA A 345 30.66 -0.97 -53.74
CA ALA A 345 31.82 -1.59 -54.38
C ALA A 345 31.39 -2.72 -55.34
N VAL A 346 30.45 -3.59 -54.96
CA VAL A 346 29.93 -4.63 -55.85
C VAL A 346 29.33 -4.01 -57.11
N ILE A 347 28.47 -2.99 -56.97
CA ILE A 347 27.82 -2.30 -58.12
C ILE A 347 28.86 -1.63 -59.00
N GLY A 348 29.72 -0.78 -58.43
CA GLY A 348 30.68 0.01 -59.21
C GLY A 348 31.73 -0.86 -59.96
N PHE A 349 32.27 -1.90 -59.31
CA PHE A 349 33.18 -2.84 -59.97
C PHE A 349 32.46 -3.73 -60.99
N SER A 350 31.16 -3.99 -60.83
CA SER A 350 30.37 -4.72 -61.83
C SER A 350 30.19 -3.88 -63.10
N GLU A 351 29.95 -2.58 -62.97
CA GLU A 351 29.89 -1.63 -64.12
C GLU A 351 31.23 -1.56 -64.85
N LEU A 352 32.34 -1.40 -64.11
CA LEU A 352 33.68 -1.40 -64.68
C LEU A 352 34.06 -2.72 -65.37
N LEU A 353 33.57 -3.85 -64.82
CA LEU A 353 33.78 -5.19 -65.41
C LEU A 353 33.14 -5.31 -66.79
N LEU A 354 31.91 -4.71 -66.99
CA LEU A 354 31.21 -4.73 -68.25
C LEU A 354 31.89 -3.92 -69.33
N ASP A 355 32.56 -2.81 -68.97
CA ASP A 355 33.22 -1.90 -69.89
C ASP A 355 34.69 -2.23 -70.19
N SER A 356 35.32 -3.12 -69.39
CA SER A 356 36.72 -3.46 -69.53
C SER A 356 36.99 -4.37 -70.73
N LYS A 357 38.06 -4.03 -71.48
CA LYS A 357 38.56 -4.87 -72.56
C LYS A 357 39.79 -5.73 -72.20
N SER A 358 40.40 -5.50 -71.05
CA SER A 358 41.55 -6.22 -70.53
C SER A 358 41.15 -7.42 -69.68
N ASP A 359 41.66 -8.58 -69.96
CA ASP A 359 41.39 -9.82 -69.16
C ASP A 359 41.98 -9.74 -67.75
N GLU A 360 43.10 -9.04 -67.55
CA GLU A 360 43.72 -8.79 -66.25
C GLU A 360 42.84 -7.89 -65.38
N GLU A 361 42.31 -6.81 -65.93
CA GLU A 361 41.36 -5.89 -65.24
C GLU A 361 40.08 -6.62 -64.90
N LYS A 362 39.50 -7.44 -65.79
CA LYS A 362 38.30 -8.25 -65.51
C LYS A 362 38.51 -9.17 -64.33
N LYS A 363 39.67 -9.82 -64.25
CA LYS A 363 39.99 -10.71 -63.14
C LYS A 363 40.13 -9.95 -61.80
N GLN A 364 40.72 -8.74 -61.84
CA GLN A 364 40.86 -7.88 -60.69
C GLN A 364 39.49 -7.40 -60.18
N PHE A 365 38.61 -6.91 -61.08
CA PHE A 365 37.26 -6.44 -60.74
C PHE A 365 36.40 -7.58 -60.24
N ALA A 366 36.40 -8.76 -60.84
CA ALA A 366 35.70 -9.94 -60.36
C ALA A 366 36.15 -10.38 -58.98
N THR A 367 37.45 -10.29 -58.68
CA THR A 367 37.97 -10.61 -57.33
C THR A 367 37.50 -9.60 -56.29
N THR A 368 37.44 -8.32 -56.63
CA THR A 368 36.94 -7.26 -55.74
C THR A 368 35.45 -7.40 -55.47
N ILE A 369 34.68 -7.72 -56.49
CA ILE A 369 33.22 -8.00 -56.37
C ILE A 369 33.00 -9.17 -55.42
N LYS A 370 33.73 -10.28 -55.64
CA LYS A 370 33.62 -11.48 -54.79
C LYS A 370 33.95 -11.17 -53.31
N LYS A 371 35.06 -10.47 -53.09
CA LYS A 371 35.50 -10.09 -51.73
C LYS A 371 34.49 -9.16 -51.02
N SER A 372 33.91 -8.20 -51.76
CA SER A 372 32.90 -7.29 -51.22
C SER A 372 31.58 -8.03 -50.90
N GLY A 373 31.18 -9.01 -51.73
CA GLY A 373 30.05 -9.87 -51.50
C GLY A 373 30.23 -10.78 -50.29
N GLU A 374 31.38 -11.37 -50.12
CA GLU A 374 31.74 -12.18 -48.93
C GLU A 374 31.70 -11.33 -47.66
N ASN A 375 32.23 -10.10 -47.72
CA ASN A 375 32.17 -9.17 -46.57
C ASN A 375 30.72 -8.78 -46.22
N LEU A 376 29.90 -8.49 -47.24
CA LEU A 376 28.48 -8.15 -47.07
C LEU A 376 27.70 -9.32 -46.41
N LEU A 377 27.96 -10.56 -46.86
CA LEU A 377 27.35 -11.76 -46.26
C LEU A 377 27.75 -11.92 -44.80
N GLY A 378 29.03 -11.65 -44.47
CA GLY A 378 29.50 -11.66 -43.09
C GLY A 378 28.77 -10.63 -42.20
N ILE A 379 28.57 -9.41 -42.68
CA ILE A 379 27.81 -8.38 -41.96
C ILE A 379 26.35 -8.81 -41.75
N ILE A 380 25.69 -9.37 -42.77
CA ILE A 380 24.30 -9.85 -42.66
C ILE A 380 24.22 -10.97 -41.65
N ASN A 381 25.12 -11.94 -41.67
CA ASN A 381 25.12 -13.03 -40.70
C ASN A 381 25.30 -12.51 -39.25
N ASN A 382 26.22 -11.56 -39.05
CA ASN A 382 26.39 -10.94 -37.74
C ASN A 382 25.12 -10.21 -37.25
N ILE A 383 24.38 -9.54 -38.14
CA ILE A 383 23.09 -8.90 -37.79
C ILE A 383 22.04 -9.96 -37.44
N LEU A 384 21.96 -11.07 -38.20
CA LEU A 384 21.02 -12.16 -37.93
C LEU A 384 21.33 -12.83 -36.59
N ASP A 385 22.61 -13.06 -36.30
CA ASP A 385 23.04 -13.64 -35.02
C ASP A 385 22.72 -12.70 -33.85
N PHE A 386 22.95 -11.38 -34.02
CA PHE A 386 22.59 -10.38 -33.02
C PHE A 386 21.06 -10.37 -32.77
N THR A 387 20.25 -10.42 -33.84
CA THR A 387 18.78 -10.43 -33.68
C THR A 387 18.24 -11.70 -32.99
N LYS A 388 18.90 -12.87 -33.24
CA LYS A 388 18.57 -14.12 -32.52
C LYS A 388 18.91 -14.04 -31.03
N ILE A 389 20.02 -13.38 -30.68
CA ILE A 389 20.39 -13.16 -29.28
C ILE A 389 19.39 -12.21 -28.59
N GLU A 390 18.96 -11.13 -29.28
CA GLU A 390 18.04 -10.14 -28.74
C GLU A 390 16.62 -10.71 -28.56
N SER A 391 16.20 -11.64 -29.43
CA SER A 391 14.87 -12.30 -29.33
C SER A 391 14.80 -13.45 -28.33
N GLU A 392 15.89 -13.77 -27.66
CA GLU A 392 16.01 -14.99 -26.80
C GLU A 392 15.74 -16.32 -27.54
N ASP A 393 15.73 -16.30 -28.86
CA ASP A 393 15.50 -17.48 -29.70
C ASP A 393 16.79 -18.33 -29.90
N LEU A 394 17.89 -17.95 -29.25
CA LEU A 394 19.14 -18.72 -29.33
C LEU A 394 19.02 -20.02 -28.54
N VAL A 395 18.75 -21.10 -29.24
CA VAL A 395 18.77 -22.46 -28.66
C VAL A 395 20.18 -23.01 -28.78
N LEU A 396 20.87 -23.21 -27.67
CA LEU A 396 22.20 -23.82 -27.63
C LEU A 396 22.07 -25.34 -27.86
N ASP A 397 22.76 -25.86 -28.87
CA ASP A 397 22.88 -27.31 -29.15
C ASP A 397 24.15 -27.87 -28.46
N LYS A 398 24.06 -28.01 -27.16
CA LYS A 398 25.18 -28.48 -26.34
C LYS A 398 25.56 -29.92 -26.67
N LYS A 399 26.80 -30.12 -27.12
CA LYS A 399 27.38 -31.45 -27.43
C LYS A 399 28.70 -31.67 -26.66
N PRO A 400 29.01 -32.93 -26.32
CA PRO A 400 30.32 -33.25 -25.77
C PRO A 400 31.41 -32.86 -26.75
N THR A 401 32.16 -31.81 -26.42
CA THR A 401 33.23 -31.25 -27.28
C THR A 401 34.58 -31.53 -26.68
N HIS A 402 35.50 -32.14 -27.47
CA HIS A 402 36.86 -32.43 -27.04
C HIS A 402 37.73 -31.18 -27.21
N VAL A 403 38.00 -30.50 -26.12
CA VAL A 403 38.67 -29.17 -26.12
C VAL A 403 40.07 -29.18 -26.75
N PRO A 404 40.97 -30.15 -26.46
CA PRO A 404 42.28 -30.22 -27.11
C PRO A 404 42.21 -30.32 -28.63
N ASN A 405 41.25 -31.10 -29.17
CA ASN A 405 41.10 -31.22 -30.62
C ASN A 405 40.54 -29.91 -31.22
N LEU A 406 39.57 -29.28 -30.59
CA LEU A 406 39.04 -28.00 -31.03
C LEU A 406 40.14 -26.93 -31.10
N LEU A 407 41.00 -26.84 -30.08
CA LEU A 407 42.12 -25.93 -30.07
C LEU A 407 43.16 -26.25 -31.14
N ALA A 408 43.47 -27.53 -31.36
CA ALA A 408 44.41 -27.95 -32.40
C ALA A 408 43.90 -27.61 -33.81
N ASP A 409 42.63 -27.83 -34.07
CA ASP A 409 41.97 -27.50 -35.34
C ASP A 409 41.94 -25.99 -35.57
N THR A 410 41.65 -25.20 -34.53
CA THR A 410 41.67 -23.72 -34.57
C THR A 410 43.04 -23.19 -34.90
N VAL A 411 44.10 -23.71 -34.26
CA VAL A 411 45.49 -23.33 -34.56
C VAL A 411 45.88 -23.71 -35.98
N ARG A 412 45.45 -24.88 -36.47
CA ARG A 412 45.68 -25.31 -37.84
C ARG A 412 45.01 -24.42 -38.88
N MET A 413 43.76 -24.04 -38.64
CA MET A 413 43.01 -23.09 -39.49
C MET A 413 43.69 -21.72 -39.59
N LEU A 414 44.19 -21.22 -38.48
CA LEU A 414 44.89 -19.92 -38.41
C LEU A 414 46.34 -19.98 -38.91
N GLY A 415 46.88 -21.18 -39.12
CA GLY A 415 48.28 -21.40 -39.56
C GLY A 415 48.63 -20.69 -40.86
N SER A 416 47.75 -20.71 -41.85
CA SER A 416 47.97 -20.00 -43.12
C SER A 416 48.08 -18.48 -42.98
N LEU A 417 47.35 -17.90 -42.03
CA LEU A 417 47.36 -16.47 -41.71
C LEU A 417 48.62 -16.10 -40.90
N THR A 418 49.06 -16.97 -39.99
CA THR A 418 50.24 -16.72 -39.16
C THR A 418 51.54 -16.93 -39.91
N ASP A 419 51.60 -17.89 -40.82
CA ASP A 419 52.75 -18.12 -41.68
C ASP A 419 53.06 -16.92 -42.58
N SER A 420 52.02 -16.31 -43.15
CA SER A 420 52.16 -15.10 -43.98
C SER A 420 52.76 -13.91 -43.21
N LYS A 421 52.56 -13.87 -41.89
CA LYS A 421 53.06 -12.80 -40.99
C LYS A 421 54.32 -13.22 -40.20
N LYS A 422 54.86 -14.42 -40.42
CA LYS A 422 55.97 -14.99 -39.67
C LYS A 422 55.78 -15.01 -38.17
N VAL A 423 54.52 -15.30 -37.72
CA VAL A 423 54.16 -15.43 -36.32
C VAL A 423 53.88 -16.89 -36.00
N GLN A 424 54.47 -17.41 -34.92
CA GLN A 424 54.19 -18.77 -34.47
C GLN A 424 53.00 -18.77 -33.51
N LEU A 425 51.94 -19.48 -33.86
CA LEU A 425 50.77 -19.69 -33.00
C LEU A 425 50.86 -21.08 -32.37
N SER A 426 50.80 -21.13 -31.04
CA SER A 426 50.78 -22.40 -30.30
C SER A 426 49.84 -22.33 -29.14
N PHE A 427 49.33 -23.45 -28.69
CA PHE A 427 48.54 -23.55 -27.47
C PHE A 427 49.12 -24.59 -26.53
N ARG A 428 48.82 -24.43 -25.24
CA ARG A 428 49.19 -25.43 -24.20
C ARG A 428 47.95 -25.74 -23.38
N TYR A 429 47.60 -27.02 -23.27
CA TYR A 429 46.49 -27.51 -22.49
C TYR A 429 47.03 -28.14 -21.21
N ASP A 430 46.44 -27.87 -20.03
CA ASP A 430 46.86 -28.46 -18.74
C ASP A 430 46.10 -29.79 -18.58
N ASP A 431 46.81 -30.90 -18.38
CA ASP A 431 46.27 -32.25 -18.26
C ASP A 431 45.34 -32.44 -17.05
N ARG A 432 45.32 -31.47 -16.12
CA ARG A 432 44.36 -31.43 -14.98
C ARG A 432 42.97 -30.93 -15.35
N LEU A 433 42.78 -30.35 -16.51
CA LEU A 433 41.49 -29.90 -17.00
C LEU A 433 40.74 -31.05 -17.69
N SER A 434 39.40 -31.00 -17.62
CA SER A 434 38.54 -31.96 -18.32
C SER A 434 38.74 -31.84 -19.82
N GLN A 435 39.07 -32.94 -20.50
CA GLN A 435 39.24 -32.96 -21.95
C GLN A 435 37.92 -32.79 -22.72
N PHE A 436 36.78 -33.06 -22.07
CA PHE A 436 35.46 -32.90 -22.65
C PHE A 436 34.67 -31.85 -21.86
N ILE A 437 33.99 -30.99 -22.58
CA ILE A 437 32.98 -30.03 -22.04
C ILE A 437 31.70 -30.12 -22.86
N GLU A 438 30.57 -29.80 -22.26
CA GLU A 438 29.36 -29.62 -23.00
C GLU A 438 29.35 -28.18 -23.55
N ALA A 439 29.50 -28.05 -24.87
CA ALA A 439 29.56 -26.75 -25.56
C ALA A 439 28.83 -26.84 -26.90
N ASP A 440 28.33 -25.67 -27.35
CA ASP A 440 27.79 -25.42 -28.68
C ASP A 440 28.85 -24.68 -29.49
#